data_e345a30ed7e8a1baefaca982ec358e66
#
_entry.id   e345a30ed7e8a1baefaca982ec358e66
#
_cell.length_a   1.000
_cell.length_b   1.000
_cell.length_c   1.000
_cell.angle_alpha   90.00
_cell.angle_beta   90.00
_cell.angle_gamma   90.00
#
_symmetry.space_group_name_H-M   'P 1'
#
loop_
_entity.id
_entity.type
_entity.pdbx_description
1 polymer ?
#
loop_
_entity_poly.entity_id
_entity_poly.type
_entity_poly.pdbx_seq_one_letter_code
_entity_poly.pdbx_strand_id
1 'polypeptide(L)'
;MSDFSSGVDFQGWMLKFGSQILPNKFLAYDDYSATPNQRTEVEAYRDLNNLLHRDTSPNFKTKIDFNTRPMWLPDKVEMQSVFAAGLVNRAKRKYNVTYWDDEENTYKTGVFYMPDIEYKPIRVVGNNILYNKIRIALIEY
;
A
#
# COMPACT_ATOMS: atom_id res chain seq x y z
N MET A 1 -20.82 -25.54 7.73
CA MET A 1 -20.30 -24.44 6.90
C MET A 1 -18.79 -24.45 6.96
N SER A 2 -18.17 -24.35 5.82
CA SER A 2 -16.73 -24.23 5.80
C SER A 2 -16.30 -22.88 6.41
N ASP A 3 -15.37 -22.94 7.34
CA ASP A 3 -14.84 -21.76 7.99
C ASP A 3 -13.48 -21.43 7.36
N PHE A 4 -13.40 -20.28 6.71
CA PHE A 4 -12.17 -19.79 6.11
C PHE A 4 -11.40 -18.86 7.04
N SER A 5 -11.63 -18.95 8.33
CA SER A 5 -10.90 -18.20 9.33
C SER A 5 -9.42 -18.61 9.32
N SER A 6 -8.55 -17.62 9.36
CA SER A 6 -7.11 -17.85 9.40
C SER A 6 -6.60 -18.23 10.79
N GLY A 7 -7.43 -18.06 11.83
CA GLY A 7 -7.00 -18.22 13.22
C GLY A 7 -6.20 -17.05 13.78
N VAL A 8 -6.04 -15.97 13.02
CA VAL A 8 -5.41 -14.72 13.46
C VAL A 8 -6.36 -13.55 13.17
N ASP A 9 -5.96 -12.33 13.49
CA ASP A 9 -6.83 -11.15 13.45
C ASP A 9 -7.08 -10.56 12.07
N PHE A 10 -6.86 -11.31 11.00
CA PHE A 10 -7.14 -10.84 9.66
C PHE A 10 -8.65 -10.66 9.45
N GLN A 11 -9.05 -9.44 9.07
CA GLN A 11 -10.45 -9.05 8.96
C GLN A 11 -10.97 -9.08 7.53
N GLY A 12 -10.21 -9.61 6.59
CA GLY A 12 -10.63 -9.77 5.20
C GLY A 12 -10.29 -8.61 4.27
N TRP A 13 -9.65 -7.57 4.76
CA TRP A 13 -9.21 -6.45 3.94
C TRP A 13 -7.69 -6.21 4.09
N MET A 14 -7.09 -5.62 3.07
CA MET A 14 -5.64 -5.35 3.05
C MET A 14 -5.30 -3.94 3.48
N LEU A 15 -6.07 -2.95 3.03
CA LEU A 15 -5.78 -1.53 3.24
C LEU A 15 -7.03 -0.79 3.69
N LYS A 16 -6.79 0.19 4.57
CA LYS A 16 -7.83 1.10 5.07
C LYS A 16 -7.25 2.50 5.11
N PHE A 17 -7.95 3.44 4.51
CA PHE A 17 -7.54 4.84 4.47
C PHE A 17 -8.39 5.65 5.45
N GLY A 18 -7.78 6.10 6.55
CA GLY A 18 -8.55 6.71 7.62
C GLY A 18 -9.56 5.73 8.19
N SER A 19 -10.85 6.03 8.03
CA SER A 19 -11.95 5.16 8.47
C SER A 19 -12.56 4.31 7.35
N GLN A 20 -12.04 4.41 6.11
CA GLN A 20 -12.62 3.74 4.94
C GLN A 20 -11.75 2.59 4.48
N ILE A 21 -12.34 1.39 4.44
CA ILE A 21 -11.67 0.19 3.92
C ILE A 21 -11.61 0.28 2.40
N LEU A 22 -10.42 0.05 1.83
CA LEU A 22 -10.28 -0.08 0.38
C LEU A 22 -10.83 -1.46 -0.04
N PRO A 23 -11.88 -1.50 -0.87
CA PRO A 23 -12.42 -2.78 -1.32
C PRO A 23 -11.37 -3.63 -2.03
N ASN A 24 -11.30 -4.90 -1.68
CA ASN A 24 -10.34 -5.83 -2.29
C ASN A 24 -10.54 -6.00 -3.80
N LYS A 25 -11.74 -5.70 -4.30
CA LYS A 25 -12.03 -5.79 -5.75
C LYS A 25 -11.15 -4.90 -6.61
N PHE A 26 -10.54 -3.86 -6.02
CA PHE A 26 -9.63 -2.96 -6.75
C PHE A 26 -8.21 -3.50 -6.84
N LEU A 27 -7.85 -4.50 -6.06
CA LEU A 27 -6.48 -5.00 -5.98
C LEU A 27 -6.24 -6.11 -7.01
N ALA A 28 -5.14 -5.98 -7.76
CA ALA A 28 -4.61 -7.08 -8.55
C ALA A 28 -3.60 -7.82 -7.66
N TYR A 29 -4.00 -8.93 -7.06
CA TYR A 29 -3.19 -9.59 -6.03
C TYR A 29 -1.85 -10.11 -6.51
N ASP A 30 -1.74 -10.46 -7.79
CA ASP A 30 -0.47 -10.86 -8.38
C ASP A 30 0.55 -9.71 -8.44
N ASP A 31 0.08 -8.47 -8.34
CA ASP A 31 0.91 -7.27 -8.37
C ASP A 31 0.98 -6.56 -7.01
N TYR A 32 0.31 -7.09 -5.98
CA TYR A 32 0.35 -6.49 -4.64
C TYR A 32 1.57 -6.99 -3.89
N SER A 33 2.35 -6.05 -3.35
CA SER A 33 3.47 -6.38 -2.49
C SER A 33 3.56 -5.38 -1.33
N ALA A 34 3.91 -5.89 -0.17
CA ALA A 34 4.18 -5.09 1.01
C ALA A 34 5.51 -5.54 1.60
N THR A 35 6.39 -4.59 1.86
CA THR A 35 7.65 -4.85 2.55
C THR A 35 7.59 -4.09 3.87
N PRO A 36 7.07 -4.72 4.92
CA PRO A 36 6.90 -4.05 6.20
C PRO A 36 8.23 -3.87 6.90
N ASN A 37 8.33 -2.76 7.63
CA ASN A 37 9.45 -2.51 8.55
C ASN A 37 10.82 -2.61 7.86
N GLN A 38 10.95 -2.01 6.68
CA GLN A 38 12.22 -2.01 5.96
C GLN A 38 13.30 -1.34 6.80
N ARG A 39 14.44 -2.03 6.92
CA ARG A 39 15.60 -1.50 7.61
C ARG A 39 16.49 -0.80 6.60
N THR A 40 16.89 0.42 6.93
CA THR A 40 17.84 1.18 6.11
C THR A 40 19.24 0.93 6.65
N GLU A 41 20.08 0.37 5.81
CA GLU A 41 21.47 0.13 6.15
C GLU A 41 22.26 1.43 5.92
N VAL A 42 22.83 1.97 7.01
CA VAL A 42 23.62 3.20 6.96
C VAL A 42 25.05 2.89 6.53
N GLU A 43 25.61 1.83 7.07
CA GLU A 43 26.96 1.40 6.77
C GLU A 43 27.07 -0.12 6.92
N ALA A 44 27.86 -0.73 6.03
CA ALA A 44 28.20 -2.15 6.15
C ALA A 44 29.65 -2.33 5.72
N TYR A 45 30.43 -3.03 6.55
CA TYR A 45 31.82 -3.33 6.25
C TYR A 45 32.26 -4.60 6.97
N ARG A 46 33.37 -5.17 6.49
CA ARG A 46 34.00 -6.30 7.18
C ARG A 46 35.32 -5.85 7.76
N ASP A 47 35.60 -6.27 8.99
CA ASP A 47 36.84 -5.95 9.66
C ASP A 47 37.98 -6.94 9.25
N LEU A 48 39.15 -6.79 9.88
CA LEU A 48 40.31 -7.62 9.58
C LEU A 48 40.08 -9.10 9.88
N ASN A 49 39.15 -9.43 10.75
CA ASN A 49 38.75 -10.80 11.07
C ASN A 49 37.63 -11.30 10.19
N ASN A 50 37.26 -10.55 9.14
CA ASN A 50 36.19 -10.87 8.21
C ASN A 50 34.79 -10.92 8.85
N LEU A 51 34.61 -10.21 9.94
CA LEU A 51 33.30 -10.07 10.59
C LEU A 51 32.53 -8.94 9.94
N LEU A 52 31.27 -9.19 9.64
CA LEU A 52 30.40 -8.18 9.07
C LEU A 52 29.93 -7.21 10.14
N HIS A 53 30.14 -5.93 9.89
CA HIS A 53 29.61 -4.84 10.69
C HIS A 53 28.54 -4.11 9.89
N ARG A 54 27.38 -3.89 10.47
CA ARG A 54 26.25 -3.22 9.81
C ARG A 54 25.69 -2.14 10.73
N ASP A 55 25.62 -0.93 10.20
CA ASP A 55 24.90 0.16 10.82
C ASP A 55 23.55 0.28 10.16
N THR A 56 22.50 0.10 10.92
CA THR A 56 21.11 0.13 10.44
C THR A 56 20.39 1.27 11.11
N SER A 57 19.59 2.02 10.33
CA SER A 57 18.73 3.06 10.89
C SER A 57 17.80 2.44 11.94
N PRO A 58 17.62 3.10 13.11
CA PRO A 58 16.69 2.60 14.12
C PRO A 58 15.23 2.73 13.69
N ASN A 59 14.96 3.51 12.63
CA ASN A 59 13.60 3.71 12.11
C ASN A 59 13.30 2.68 11.05
N PHE A 60 12.23 1.94 11.24
CA PHE A 60 11.75 0.96 10.28
C PHE A 60 10.61 1.57 9.47
N LYS A 61 10.66 1.44 8.14
CA LYS A 61 9.68 2.02 7.23
C LYS A 61 9.04 0.94 6.39
N THR A 62 7.74 1.04 6.22
CA THR A 62 6.98 0.10 5.40
C THR A 62 6.76 0.68 4.00
N LYS A 63 6.90 -0.16 3.00
CA LYS A 63 6.56 0.18 1.62
C LYS A 63 5.51 -0.78 1.10
N ILE A 64 4.46 -0.24 0.51
CA ILE A 64 3.41 -1.00 -0.14
C ILE A 64 3.33 -0.55 -1.59
N ASP A 65 3.30 -1.50 -2.51
CA ASP A 65 3.25 -1.23 -3.94
C ASP A 65 2.28 -2.20 -4.60
N PHE A 66 1.35 -1.69 -5.39
CA PHE A 66 0.41 -2.54 -6.09
C PHE A 66 -0.13 -1.87 -7.34
N ASN A 67 -0.61 -2.68 -8.27
CA ASN A 67 -1.43 -2.24 -9.37
C ASN A 67 -2.88 -2.60 -9.09
N THR A 68 -3.79 -1.73 -9.51
CA THR A 68 -5.21 -2.06 -9.47
C THR A 68 -5.57 -2.92 -10.67
N ARG A 69 -6.78 -3.48 -10.66
CA ARG A 69 -7.37 -4.05 -11.86
C ARG A 69 -7.81 -2.93 -12.80
N PRO A 70 -7.91 -3.18 -14.09
CA PRO A 70 -8.59 -2.23 -15.00
C PRO A 70 -9.97 -1.92 -14.47
N MET A 71 -10.37 -0.65 -14.51
CA MET A 71 -11.63 -0.22 -13.93
C MET A 71 -12.30 0.88 -14.74
N TRP A 72 -13.61 0.93 -14.66
CA TRP A 72 -14.41 2.01 -15.23
C TRP A 72 -14.42 3.23 -14.32
N LEU A 73 -14.77 4.38 -14.89
CA LEU A 73 -14.77 5.66 -14.18
C LEU A 73 -15.51 5.64 -12.82
N PRO A 74 -16.71 5.05 -12.69
CA PRO A 74 -17.38 5.00 -11.39
C PRO A 74 -16.56 4.31 -10.31
N ASP A 75 -15.87 3.22 -10.64
CA ASP A 75 -15.01 2.51 -9.69
C ASP A 75 -13.77 3.32 -9.34
N LYS A 76 -13.20 4.04 -10.30
CA LYS A 76 -12.08 4.94 -10.02
C LYS A 76 -12.48 6.05 -9.05
N VAL A 77 -13.65 6.63 -9.24
CA VAL A 77 -14.17 7.67 -8.35
C VAL A 77 -14.39 7.12 -6.94
N GLU A 78 -14.92 5.90 -6.82
CA GLU A 78 -15.07 5.23 -5.52
C GLU A 78 -13.70 5.03 -4.84
N MET A 79 -12.71 4.54 -5.58
CA MET A 79 -11.36 4.34 -5.06
C MET A 79 -10.74 5.66 -4.58
N GLN A 80 -10.87 6.72 -5.36
CA GLN A 80 -10.36 8.04 -4.99
C GLN A 80 -11.05 8.59 -3.75
N SER A 81 -12.33 8.31 -3.58
CA SER A 81 -13.09 8.68 -2.39
C SER A 81 -12.55 7.97 -1.14
N VAL A 82 -12.20 6.70 -1.26
CA VAL A 82 -11.58 5.96 -0.16
C VAL A 82 -10.22 6.58 0.20
N PHE A 83 -9.39 6.88 -0.78
CA PHE A 83 -8.09 7.52 -0.52
C PHE A 83 -8.26 8.86 0.20
N ALA A 84 -9.22 9.66 -0.24
CA ALA A 84 -9.49 10.97 0.36
C ALA A 84 -9.85 10.88 1.84
N ALA A 85 -10.46 9.80 2.27
CA ALA A 85 -10.82 9.59 3.68
C ALA A 85 -9.59 9.51 4.60
N GLY A 86 -8.43 9.11 4.06
CA GLY A 86 -7.19 9.03 4.82
C GLY A 86 -6.28 10.26 4.67
N LEU A 87 -6.71 11.25 3.89
CA LEU A 87 -5.86 12.40 3.57
C LEU A 87 -5.55 13.24 4.81
N VAL A 88 -4.26 13.44 5.09
CA VAL A 88 -3.76 14.26 6.18
C VAL A 88 -3.26 15.61 5.66
N ASN A 89 -2.52 15.60 4.56
CA ASN A 89 -1.98 16.81 3.95
C ASN A 89 -1.95 16.64 2.43
N ARG A 90 -2.77 17.42 1.75
CA ARG A 90 -2.93 17.30 0.30
C ARG A 90 -1.67 17.71 -0.47
N ALA A 91 -1.02 18.78 -0.05
CA ALA A 91 0.16 19.29 -0.75
C ALA A 91 1.33 18.31 -0.65
N LYS A 92 1.47 17.64 0.48
CA LYS A 92 2.52 16.65 0.73
C LYS A 92 2.09 15.22 0.39
N ARG A 93 0.84 15.02 -0.02
CA ARG A 93 0.26 13.71 -0.31
C ARG A 93 0.46 12.72 0.84
N LYS A 94 0.19 13.18 2.04
CA LYS A 94 0.24 12.37 3.26
C LYS A 94 -1.11 11.74 3.54
N TYR A 95 -1.11 10.46 3.85
CA TYR A 95 -2.32 9.69 4.13
C TYR A 95 -2.14 8.85 5.40
N ASN A 96 -3.19 8.76 6.19
CA ASN A 96 -3.27 7.77 7.27
C ASN A 96 -3.72 6.45 6.66
N VAL A 97 -2.89 5.42 6.79
CA VAL A 97 -3.17 4.11 6.21
C VAL A 97 -3.03 3.04 7.28
N THR A 98 -4.03 2.20 7.40
CA THR A 98 -3.97 0.96 8.16
C THR A 98 -3.78 -0.17 7.18
N TYR A 99 -2.79 -1.01 7.42
CA TYR A 99 -2.40 -2.06 6.49
C TYR A 99 -2.16 -3.37 7.23
N TRP A 100 -2.27 -4.48 6.50
CA TRP A 100 -1.91 -5.79 7.02
C TRP A 100 -0.39 -5.93 6.97
N ASP A 101 0.23 -6.11 8.14
CA ASP A 101 1.67 -6.34 8.25
C ASP A 101 1.94 -7.84 8.13
N ASP A 102 2.52 -8.25 7.00
CA ASP A 102 2.80 -9.64 6.69
C ASP A 102 3.93 -10.23 7.52
N GLU A 103 4.75 -9.40 8.14
CA GLU A 103 5.84 -9.88 8.99
C GLU A 103 5.34 -10.24 10.38
N GLU A 104 4.47 -9.41 10.96
CA GLU A 104 3.97 -9.61 12.31
C GLU A 104 2.55 -10.18 12.36
N ASN A 105 1.90 -10.32 11.21
CA ASN A 105 0.56 -10.88 11.07
C ASN A 105 -0.49 -10.14 11.90
N THR A 106 -0.48 -8.84 11.79
CA THR A 106 -1.43 -7.95 12.45
C THR A 106 -1.61 -6.67 11.64
N TYR A 107 -2.64 -5.90 11.96
CA TYR A 107 -2.83 -4.59 11.33
C TYR A 107 -1.99 -3.54 12.02
N LYS A 108 -1.40 -2.66 11.24
CA LYS A 108 -0.68 -1.49 11.74
C LYS A 108 -1.14 -0.24 11.03
N THR A 109 -1.03 0.90 11.71
CA THR A 109 -1.39 2.20 11.16
C THR A 109 -0.17 3.09 11.10
N GLY A 110 0.00 3.79 10.00
CA GLY A 110 1.08 4.75 9.82
C GLY A 110 0.67 5.89 8.90
N VAL A 111 1.55 6.86 8.79
CA VAL A 111 1.40 7.97 7.83
C VAL A 111 2.27 7.67 6.64
N PHE A 112 1.66 7.68 5.46
CA PHE A 112 2.32 7.31 4.22
C PHE A 112 2.32 8.45 3.22
N TYR A 113 3.39 8.52 2.46
CA TYR A 113 3.47 9.33 1.26
C TYR A 113 2.97 8.49 0.08
N MET A 114 2.04 9.05 -0.68
CA MET A 114 1.56 8.43 -1.91
C MET A 114 2.06 9.28 -3.08
N PRO A 115 3.04 8.79 -3.88
CA PRO A 115 3.49 9.51 -5.06
C PRO A 115 2.36 9.81 -6.04
N ASP A 116 2.56 10.80 -6.89
CA ASP A 116 1.58 11.14 -7.92
C ASP A 116 1.22 9.93 -8.76
N ILE A 117 -0.04 9.83 -9.10
CA ILE A 117 -0.61 8.69 -9.80
C ILE A 117 -0.79 9.04 -11.27
N GLU A 118 -0.31 8.15 -12.14
CA GLU A 118 -0.57 8.25 -13.57
C GLU A 118 -1.82 7.43 -13.93
N TYR A 119 -2.77 8.06 -14.59
CA TYR A 119 -3.99 7.40 -15.05
C TYR A 119 -3.93 7.22 -16.56
N LYS A 120 -4.14 5.99 -17.04
CA LYS A 120 -4.06 5.65 -18.46
C LYS A 120 -5.43 5.17 -18.96
N PRO A 121 -6.23 6.06 -19.56
CA PRO A 121 -7.47 5.64 -20.20
C PRO A 121 -7.14 4.75 -21.41
N ILE A 122 -7.85 3.64 -21.55
CA ILE A 122 -7.69 2.75 -22.70
C ILE A 122 -8.90 2.71 -23.60
N ARG A 123 -10.05 3.22 -23.12
CA ARG A 123 -11.28 3.19 -23.90
C ARG A 123 -12.28 4.22 -23.36
N VAL A 124 -12.99 4.86 -24.28
CA VAL A 124 -14.12 5.72 -23.93
C VAL A 124 -15.36 5.14 -24.62
N VAL A 125 -16.40 4.89 -23.85
CA VAL A 125 -17.67 4.38 -24.34
C VAL A 125 -18.79 5.25 -23.77
N GLY A 126 -19.47 6.01 -24.63
CA GLY A 126 -20.49 6.95 -24.16
C GLY A 126 -19.91 7.95 -23.17
N ASN A 127 -20.48 7.99 -21.99
CA ASN A 127 -20.04 8.88 -20.91
C ASN A 127 -19.16 8.16 -19.88
N ASN A 128 -18.55 7.06 -20.27
CA ASN A 128 -17.73 6.25 -19.37
C ASN A 128 -16.32 6.07 -19.93
N ILE A 129 -15.37 5.87 -19.03
CA ILE A 129 -13.96 5.68 -19.36
C ILE A 129 -13.49 4.38 -18.72
N LEU A 130 -12.82 3.53 -19.51
CA LEU A 130 -12.11 2.37 -18.98
C LEU A 130 -10.64 2.73 -18.79
N TYR A 131 -10.16 2.56 -17.57
CA TYR A 131 -8.76 2.81 -17.22
C TYR A 131 -7.98 1.50 -17.17
N ASN A 132 -6.74 1.57 -17.64
CA ASN A 132 -5.79 0.48 -17.46
C ASN A 132 -5.39 0.37 -15.98
N LYS A 133 -4.61 -0.65 -15.67
CA LYS A 133 -4.06 -0.83 -14.32
C LYS A 133 -3.45 0.47 -13.81
N ILE A 134 -3.77 0.84 -12.60
CA ILE A 134 -3.27 2.06 -11.95
C ILE A 134 -2.25 1.61 -10.89
N ARG A 135 -1.05 2.16 -10.96
CA ARG A 135 -0.02 1.86 -9.97
C ARG A 135 -0.15 2.77 -8.77
N ILE A 136 -0.23 2.17 -7.59
CA ILE A 136 -0.29 2.86 -6.32
C ILE A 136 0.91 2.45 -5.48
N ALA A 137 1.65 3.42 -4.99
CA ALA A 137 2.75 3.19 -4.07
C ALA A 137 2.48 3.94 -2.78
N LEU A 138 2.80 3.33 -1.66
CA LEU A 138 2.68 3.92 -0.33
C LEU A 138 4.02 3.75 0.37
N ILE A 139 4.61 4.86 0.76
CA ILE A 139 5.92 4.88 1.41
C ILE A 139 5.74 5.54 2.78
N GLU A 140 6.04 4.82 3.84
CA GLU A 140 5.90 5.31 5.20
C GLU A 140 6.87 6.44 5.50
N TYR A 141 6.36 7.46 6.21
CA TYR A 141 7.20 8.56 6.69
C TYR A 141 8.13 8.14 7.81
#